data_b7fa6596d74771915fff7fb57ef39636
#
_entry.id   b7fa6596d74771915fff7fb57ef39636
#
_cell.length_a   1.000
_cell.length_b   1.000
_cell.length_c   1.000
_cell.angle_alpha   90.00
_cell.angle_beta   90.00
_cell.angle_gamma   90.00
#
_symmetry.space_group_name_H-M   'P 1'
#
loop_
_entity.id
_entity.type
_entity.pdbx_description
1 polymer ?
#
loop_
_entity_poly.entity_id
_entity_poly.type
_entity_poly.pdbx_seq_one_letter_code
_entity_poly.pdbx_strand_id
1 'polypeptide(L)'
;MRPNIKNQNTLSKLAKAQISCKITKEIQTLRKIEYIENWFQNLKTMNNTLFLLSFSLLVMLSCQKKTSQQLLESPTKINRIEFNLTEKGEPYYIVSHNGQMIIDSSFMSFDFKDQASLKGGFEILNTSFSSLNETWKMPWGEQSMVTNHYNEIVIELQESQSPGRKLNLFFRAYDDGIALRYEFPMQNDADSLFIMEEHTEFNFTEDLIAWWIPADWDSYEHLYSITKISKINAFKYRDAAGLGFTSIKDNAVNTPVTFRAENGLHLSIHEAALLDYAGMTLKVDTVNLKMTSQLVGSDRMAYKVKRALPFKTPWRSLQISDEAKDLIESKLIVNLNDANKLGDISWFKPKKYMGIWWEMHIAVGSFDYGMSIDENTGKWVDSGNAHGRHSATTENAKRYIDFASENNITGLLIEGWNTGWERWIGFEDREGVFDFVTPYPDYDINEVVRYGKEKGVEIIMHHETSAAIKTYEQQMDTAYNLMQSLGMHVVKSGYVGKIIPKGEYHHGQWMVNHYQKAIE
;
A
#
# COMPACT_ATOMS: atom_id res chain seq x y z
N MET A 1 3.69 -59.56 9.37
CA MET A 1 2.97 -58.51 8.59
C MET A 1 3.70 -58.31 7.26
N ARG A 2 3.04 -58.60 6.15
CA ARG A 2 3.67 -58.53 4.80
C ARG A 2 3.59 -57.09 4.25
N PRO A 3 4.63 -56.54 3.63
CA PRO A 3 4.56 -55.22 3.01
C PRO A 3 3.90 -55.26 1.61
N ASN A 4 3.24 -54.21 1.29
CA ASN A 4 2.26 -53.99 0.24
C ASN A 4 2.91 -53.87 -1.15
N ILE A 5 2.58 -54.77 -2.06
CA ILE A 5 3.13 -54.93 -3.44
C ILE A 5 2.55 -53.91 -4.45
N LYS A 6 1.89 -52.83 -4.03
CA LYS A 6 1.27 -51.88 -4.98
C LYS A 6 2.18 -50.80 -5.54
N ASN A 7 3.38 -50.58 -4.97
CA ASN A 7 4.23 -49.45 -5.43
C ASN A 7 5.27 -49.81 -6.50
N GLN A 8 5.52 -51.05 -6.78
CA GLN A 8 6.49 -51.43 -7.83
C GLN A 8 5.94 -51.34 -9.27
N ASN A 9 4.61 -51.46 -9.45
CA ASN A 9 4.00 -51.41 -10.77
C ASN A 9 3.87 -49.96 -11.33
N THR A 10 3.84 -48.95 -10.48
CA THR A 10 3.72 -47.54 -10.90
C THR A 10 5.07 -46.98 -11.36
N LEU A 11 6.17 -47.34 -10.66
CA LEU A 11 7.52 -46.93 -11.04
C LEU A 11 7.99 -47.60 -12.35
N SER A 12 7.60 -48.86 -12.60
CA SER A 12 7.93 -49.55 -13.85
C SER A 12 7.18 -48.96 -15.07
N LYS A 13 5.96 -48.44 -14.88
CA LYS A 13 5.19 -47.78 -15.94
C LYS A 13 5.76 -46.40 -16.27
N LEU A 14 6.19 -45.63 -15.27
CA LEU A 14 6.81 -44.32 -15.48
C LEU A 14 8.17 -44.43 -16.17
N ALA A 15 8.99 -45.39 -15.76
CA ALA A 15 10.29 -45.67 -16.40
C ALA A 15 10.12 -46.14 -17.85
N LYS A 16 9.13 -46.98 -18.15
CA LYS A 16 8.80 -47.40 -19.52
C LYS A 16 8.28 -46.23 -20.39
N ALA A 17 7.48 -45.33 -19.81
CA ALA A 17 6.98 -44.15 -20.52
C ALA A 17 8.12 -43.15 -20.83
N GLN A 18 9.05 -42.94 -19.91
CA GLN A 18 10.23 -42.08 -20.15
C GLN A 18 11.19 -42.68 -21.19
N ILE A 19 11.42 -43.97 -21.16
CA ILE A 19 12.23 -44.67 -22.17
C ILE A 19 11.53 -44.61 -23.52
N SER A 20 10.23 -44.85 -23.60
CA SER A 20 9.46 -44.74 -24.85
C SER A 20 9.52 -43.31 -25.43
N CYS A 21 9.38 -42.27 -24.58
CA CYS A 21 9.46 -40.87 -25.02
C CYS A 21 10.87 -40.50 -25.52
N LYS A 22 11.92 -41.04 -24.90
CA LYS A 22 13.30 -40.81 -25.34
C LYS A 22 13.58 -41.51 -26.66
N ILE A 23 13.14 -42.76 -26.85
CA ILE A 23 13.26 -43.51 -28.11
C ILE A 23 12.46 -42.83 -29.21
N THR A 24 11.26 -42.32 -28.94
CA THR A 24 10.44 -41.62 -29.95
C THR A 24 11.13 -40.33 -30.42
N LYS A 25 11.76 -39.56 -29.51
CA LYS A 25 12.53 -38.38 -29.86
C LYS A 25 13.79 -38.73 -30.67
N GLU A 26 14.49 -39.79 -30.33
CA GLU A 26 15.66 -40.25 -31.12
C GLU A 26 15.27 -40.74 -32.53
N ILE A 27 14.15 -41.48 -32.66
CA ILE A 27 13.63 -41.91 -33.97
C ILE A 27 13.16 -40.71 -34.79
N GLN A 28 12.55 -39.70 -34.17
CA GLN A 28 12.20 -38.45 -34.90
C GLN A 28 13.46 -37.68 -35.36
N THR A 29 14.51 -37.69 -34.56
CA THR A 29 15.79 -37.06 -34.90
C THR A 29 16.48 -37.84 -36.04
N LEU A 30 16.50 -39.18 -35.98
CA LEU A 30 17.07 -40.02 -37.05
C LEU A 30 16.30 -39.89 -38.38
N ARG A 31 14.95 -39.83 -38.32
CA ARG A 31 14.16 -39.58 -39.55
C ARG A 31 14.39 -38.20 -40.16
N LYS A 32 14.67 -37.18 -39.31
CA LYS A 32 15.04 -35.84 -39.80
C LYS A 32 16.44 -35.88 -40.47
N ILE A 33 17.38 -36.64 -39.94
CA ILE A 33 18.71 -36.80 -40.52
C ILE A 33 18.62 -37.52 -41.86
N GLU A 34 17.85 -38.60 -41.94
CA GLU A 34 17.64 -39.37 -43.19
C GLU A 34 16.93 -38.53 -44.28
N TYR A 35 15.97 -37.66 -43.86
CA TYR A 35 15.30 -36.71 -44.75
C TYR A 35 16.28 -35.63 -45.25
N ILE A 36 17.19 -35.17 -44.42
CA ILE A 36 18.24 -34.21 -44.77
C ILE A 36 19.28 -34.85 -45.69
N GLU A 37 19.70 -36.11 -45.45
CA GLU A 37 20.62 -36.82 -46.31
C GLU A 37 20.06 -37.07 -47.73
N ASN A 38 18.79 -37.49 -47.82
CA ASN A 38 18.08 -37.64 -49.07
C ASN A 38 17.89 -36.31 -49.82
N TRP A 39 17.69 -35.22 -49.08
CA TRP A 39 17.59 -33.87 -49.65
C TRP A 39 18.96 -33.39 -50.18
N PHE A 40 20.06 -33.69 -49.46
CA PHE A 40 21.43 -33.42 -49.92
C PHE A 40 21.83 -34.24 -51.14
N GLN A 41 21.37 -35.47 -51.29
CA GLN A 41 21.63 -36.28 -52.49
C GLN A 41 20.95 -35.72 -53.75
N ASN A 42 19.76 -35.15 -53.61
CA ASN A 42 19.04 -34.52 -54.73
C ASN A 42 19.56 -33.13 -55.10
N LEU A 43 20.43 -32.51 -54.30
CA LEU A 43 20.97 -31.17 -54.49
C LEU A 43 22.36 -31.16 -55.14
N LYS A 44 22.95 -32.33 -55.51
CA LYS A 44 24.26 -32.43 -56.16
C LYS A 44 24.34 -31.80 -57.55
N THR A 45 23.24 -31.21 -58.03
CA THR A 45 23.15 -30.54 -59.31
C THR A 45 22.93 -29.03 -59.28
N MET A 46 22.88 -28.41 -58.09
CA MET A 46 22.74 -26.95 -57.93
C MET A 46 23.99 -26.29 -57.34
N ASN A 47 24.39 -25.16 -57.96
CA ASN A 47 25.60 -24.39 -57.66
C ASN A 47 25.88 -24.20 -56.16
N ASN A 48 26.99 -24.74 -55.68
CA ASN A 48 27.39 -24.81 -54.25
C ASN A 48 27.48 -23.45 -53.53
N THR A 49 27.59 -22.35 -54.23
CA THR A 49 27.72 -21.00 -53.62
C THR A 49 26.38 -20.39 -53.19
N LEU A 50 25.28 -20.66 -53.89
CA LEU A 50 23.94 -20.15 -53.53
C LEU A 50 23.34 -20.94 -52.35
N PHE A 51 23.72 -22.20 -52.22
CA PHE A 51 23.22 -23.08 -51.16
C PHE A 51 23.84 -22.77 -49.79
N LEU A 52 25.14 -22.47 -49.74
CA LEU A 52 25.80 -22.09 -48.49
C LEU A 52 25.31 -20.74 -47.95
N LEU A 53 24.95 -19.79 -48.82
CA LEU A 53 24.38 -18.50 -48.45
C LEU A 53 22.91 -18.64 -47.93
N SER A 54 22.10 -19.50 -48.52
CA SER A 54 20.72 -19.72 -48.08
C SER A 54 20.66 -20.52 -46.78
N PHE A 55 21.57 -21.45 -46.53
CA PHE A 55 21.63 -22.23 -45.30
C PHE A 55 22.17 -21.40 -44.13
N SER A 56 23.14 -20.53 -44.34
CA SER A 56 23.59 -19.60 -43.29
C SER A 56 22.52 -18.55 -42.95
N LEU A 57 21.70 -18.12 -43.90
CA LEU A 57 20.57 -17.23 -43.63
C LEU A 57 19.44 -17.91 -42.83
N LEU A 58 19.16 -19.20 -43.09
CA LEU A 58 18.17 -19.99 -42.33
C LEU A 58 18.64 -20.31 -40.91
N VAL A 59 19.92 -20.51 -40.67
CA VAL A 59 20.48 -20.75 -39.33
C VAL A 59 20.54 -19.46 -38.54
N MET A 60 20.76 -18.30 -39.16
CA MET A 60 20.73 -17.00 -38.51
C MET A 60 19.29 -16.57 -38.10
N LEU A 61 18.26 -17.02 -38.82
CA LEU A 61 16.86 -16.79 -38.51
C LEU A 61 16.30 -17.71 -37.40
N SER A 62 17.02 -18.79 -37.04
CA SER A 62 16.55 -19.80 -36.07
C SER A 62 16.97 -19.52 -34.64
N CYS A 63 17.78 -18.50 -34.36
CA CYS A 63 18.28 -18.17 -33.01
C CYS A 63 17.80 -16.83 -32.46
N GLN A 64 16.69 -16.27 -32.95
CA GLN A 64 15.99 -15.30 -32.15
C GLN A 64 15.23 -16.07 -31.05
N LYS A 65 15.79 -16.08 -29.84
CA LYS A 65 15.01 -16.33 -28.62
C LYS A 65 13.80 -15.38 -28.69
N LYS A 66 12.64 -15.90 -29.06
CA LYS A 66 11.40 -15.16 -28.90
C LYS A 66 11.31 -14.83 -27.41
N THR A 67 11.70 -13.64 -27.01
CA THR A 67 11.25 -13.05 -25.78
C THR A 67 9.73 -13.03 -25.87
N SER A 68 9.08 -13.96 -25.19
CA SER A 68 7.62 -14.02 -25.19
C SER A 68 7.14 -12.83 -24.37
N GLN A 69 6.87 -11.74 -25.07
CA GLN A 69 6.19 -10.57 -24.51
C GLN A 69 4.94 -11.05 -23.79
N GLN A 70 4.84 -10.73 -22.49
CA GLN A 70 3.66 -11.05 -21.71
C GLN A 70 2.70 -9.86 -21.79
N LEU A 71 1.50 -10.12 -22.30
CA LEU A 71 0.48 -9.11 -22.54
C LEU A 71 -0.74 -9.37 -21.68
N LEU A 72 -1.19 -8.33 -20.97
CA LEU A 72 -2.46 -8.30 -20.22
C LEU A 72 -3.31 -7.13 -20.70
N GLU A 73 -4.56 -7.38 -21.02
CA GLU A 73 -5.53 -6.35 -21.37
C GLU A 73 -6.65 -6.30 -20.30
N SER A 74 -7.20 -5.11 -20.05
CA SER A 74 -8.40 -4.96 -19.23
C SER A 74 -9.63 -5.62 -19.89
N PRO A 75 -10.74 -5.83 -19.19
CA PRO A 75 -11.92 -6.50 -19.76
C PRO A 75 -12.43 -5.88 -21.07
N THR A 76 -12.46 -4.56 -21.18
CA THR A 76 -12.84 -3.85 -22.43
C THR A 76 -11.66 -3.56 -23.35
N LYS A 77 -10.43 -3.97 -22.96
CA LYS A 77 -9.18 -3.76 -23.69
C LYS A 77 -8.74 -2.31 -23.80
N ILE A 78 -9.32 -1.42 -23.01
CA ILE A 78 -8.94 -0.01 -23.00
C ILE A 78 -7.56 0.22 -22.38
N ASN A 79 -7.22 -0.54 -21.32
CA ASN A 79 -5.92 -0.54 -20.66
C ASN A 79 -5.16 -1.80 -21.00
N ARG A 80 -3.86 -1.65 -21.23
CA ARG A 80 -2.96 -2.74 -21.62
C ARG A 80 -1.65 -2.62 -20.85
N ILE A 81 -1.18 -3.74 -20.32
CA ILE A 81 0.13 -3.90 -19.68
C ILE A 81 0.97 -4.88 -20.52
N GLU A 82 2.19 -4.50 -20.81
CA GLU A 82 3.19 -5.35 -21.46
C GLU A 82 4.34 -5.56 -20.48
N PHE A 83 4.61 -6.80 -20.12
CA PHE A 83 5.76 -7.17 -19.31
C PHE A 83 6.85 -7.82 -20.17
N ASN A 84 8.09 -7.47 -19.88
CA ASN A 84 9.25 -8.02 -20.58
C ASN A 84 10.46 -8.15 -19.62
N LEU A 85 11.44 -8.92 -20.05
CA LEU A 85 12.80 -8.94 -19.50
C LEU A 85 13.77 -8.37 -20.54
N THR A 86 14.74 -7.56 -20.08
CA THR A 86 15.88 -7.18 -20.94
C THR A 86 16.76 -8.39 -21.25
N GLU A 87 17.74 -8.25 -22.13
CA GLU A 87 18.76 -9.28 -22.39
C GLU A 87 19.53 -9.69 -21.12
N LYS A 88 19.59 -8.79 -20.13
CA LYS A 88 20.21 -9.05 -18.83
C LYS A 88 19.24 -9.64 -17.80
N GLY A 89 18.02 -9.95 -18.20
CA GLY A 89 16.98 -10.46 -17.30
C GLY A 89 16.45 -9.41 -16.33
N GLU A 90 16.50 -8.12 -16.66
CA GLU A 90 15.94 -7.05 -15.84
C GLU A 90 14.45 -6.91 -16.15
N PRO A 91 13.54 -7.00 -15.14
CA PRO A 91 12.10 -6.93 -15.35
C PRO A 91 11.64 -5.48 -15.55
N TYR A 92 10.81 -5.26 -16.56
CA TYR A 92 10.16 -3.98 -16.80
C TYR A 92 8.76 -4.15 -17.39
N TYR A 93 7.94 -3.12 -17.24
CA TYR A 93 6.59 -3.07 -17.79
C TYR A 93 6.34 -1.77 -18.56
N ILE A 94 5.33 -1.83 -19.43
CA ILE A 94 4.84 -0.70 -20.24
C ILE A 94 3.32 -0.67 -20.06
N VAL A 95 2.73 0.54 -20.01
CA VAL A 95 1.26 0.71 -19.93
C VAL A 95 0.78 1.55 -21.10
N SER A 96 -0.30 1.09 -21.74
CA SER A 96 -1.01 1.84 -22.77
C SER A 96 -2.49 1.97 -22.42
N HIS A 97 -3.08 3.12 -22.80
CA HIS A 97 -4.49 3.41 -22.70
C HIS A 97 -5.01 3.78 -24.09
N ASN A 98 -6.12 3.16 -24.54
CA ASN A 98 -6.66 3.34 -25.89
C ASN A 98 -5.61 3.20 -27.02
N GLY A 99 -4.63 2.29 -26.83
CA GLY A 99 -3.53 2.07 -27.76
C GLY A 99 -2.42 3.12 -27.72
N GLN A 100 -2.54 4.19 -26.92
CA GLN A 100 -1.48 5.17 -26.68
C GLN A 100 -0.65 4.76 -25.46
N MET A 101 0.67 4.71 -25.59
CA MET A 101 1.58 4.47 -24.47
C MET A 101 1.55 5.68 -23.51
N ILE A 102 1.34 5.41 -22.23
CA ILE A 102 1.30 6.42 -21.14
C ILE A 102 2.43 6.23 -20.13
N ILE A 103 2.86 4.99 -19.91
CA ILE A 103 4.04 4.63 -19.13
C ILE A 103 4.96 3.82 -20.04
N ASP A 104 6.17 4.29 -20.24
CA ASP A 104 7.23 3.60 -20.98
C ASP A 104 7.99 2.64 -20.07
N SER A 105 8.95 1.93 -20.59
CA SER A 105 9.77 0.92 -19.91
C SER A 105 10.13 1.32 -18.48
N SER A 106 9.38 0.78 -17.53
CA SER A 106 9.48 1.06 -16.10
C SER A 106 10.03 -0.17 -15.38
N PHE A 107 11.20 -0.04 -14.80
CA PHE A 107 11.92 -1.14 -14.18
C PHE A 107 11.44 -1.42 -12.77
N MET A 108 11.70 -2.66 -12.32
CA MET A 108 11.30 -3.16 -11.00
C MET A 108 12.48 -3.85 -10.34
N SER A 109 12.83 -3.45 -9.11
CA SER A 109 13.94 -4.05 -8.37
C SER A 109 13.81 -3.84 -6.87
N PHE A 110 14.62 -4.57 -6.10
CA PHE A 110 14.70 -4.47 -4.65
C PHE A 110 16.15 -4.42 -4.18
N ASP A 111 16.38 -3.60 -3.15
CA ASP A 111 17.62 -3.63 -2.37
C ASP A 111 17.37 -4.30 -1.02
N PHE A 112 18.28 -5.17 -0.60
CA PHE A 112 18.23 -5.87 0.67
C PHE A 112 19.41 -5.50 1.55
N LYS A 113 19.24 -5.65 2.88
CA LYS A 113 20.29 -5.34 3.85
C LYS A 113 21.49 -6.29 3.73
N ASP A 114 21.24 -7.58 3.65
CA ASP A 114 22.27 -8.63 3.81
C ASP A 114 22.42 -9.49 2.54
N GLN A 115 21.86 -9.04 1.42
CA GLN A 115 21.89 -9.74 0.13
C GLN A 115 22.13 -8.74 -1.00
N ALA A 116 22.62 -9.24 -2.13
CA ALA A 116 22.71 -8.44 -3.35
C ALA A 116 21.32 -7.96 -3.80
N SER A 117 21.28 -6.79 -4.44
CA SER A 117 20.05 -6.26 -5.05
C SER A 117 19.42 -7.27 -5.99
N LEU A 118 18.10 -7.32 -6.01
CA LEU A 118 17.32 -8.18 -6.91
C LEU A 118 16.80 -7.32 -8.06
N LYS A 119 17.60 -7.17 -9.11
CA LYS A 119 17.33 -6.25 -10.22
C LYS A 119 17.42 -6.84 -11.62
N GLY A 120 17.94 -8.05 -11.76
CA GLY A 120 18.14 -8.68 -13.07
C GLY A 120 18.64 -10.11 -12.95
N GLY A 121 19.03 -10.70 -14.07
CA GLY A 121 19.43 -12.10 -14.15
C GLY A 121 18.22 -13.06 -14.10
N PHE A 122 17.02 -12.54 -14.27
CA PHE A 122 15.80 -13.34 -14.22
C PHE A 122 15.53 -14.08 -15.54
N GLU A 123 14.91 -15.22 -15.38
CA GLU A 123 14.17 -15.93 -16.43
C GLU A 123 12.74 -16.19 -15.96
N ILE A 124 11.81 -16.23 -16.93
CA ILE A 124 10.40 -16.55 -16.66
C ILE A 124 10.28 -18.06 -16.53
N LEU A 125 9.86 -18.54 -15.37
CA LEU A 125 9.57 -19.95 -15.12
C LEU A 125 8.18 -20.34 -15.61
N ASN A 126 7.21 -19.50 -15.33
CA ASN A 126 5.81 -19.74 -15.61
C ASN A 126 5.05 -18.44 -15.78
N THR A 127 3.93 -18.51 -16.49
CA THR A 127 2.99 -17.40 -16.63
C THR A 127 1.58 -17.98 -16.57
N SER A 128 0.74 -17.43 -15.72
CA SER A 128 -0.66 -17.81 -15.60
C SER A 128 -1.59 -16.62 -15.75
N PHE A 129 -2.75 -16.84 -16.33
CA PHE A 129 -3.78 -15.83 -16.54
C PHE A 129 -5.04 -16.21 -15.79
N SER A 130 -5.70 -15.22 -15.22
CA SER A 130 -7.01 -15.37 -14.60
C SER A 130 -7.86 -14.13 -14.86
N SER A 131 -9.16 -14.22 -14.58
CA SER A 131 -10.08 -13.09 -14.62
C SER A 131 -11.08 -13.22 -13.49
N LEU A 132 -11.55 -12.07 -13.01
CA LEU A 132 -12.65 -12.01 -12.04
C LEU A 132 -13.70 -11.03 -12.57
N ASN A 133 -14.96 -11.39 -12.38
CA ASN A 133 -16.10 -10.49 -12.59
C ASN A 133 -17.13 -10.77 -11.51
N GLU A 134 -17.11 -9.99 -10.46
CA GLU A 134 -18.04 -10.10 -9.34
C GLU A 134 -18.60 -8.74 -8.98
N THR A 135 -19.71 -8.74 -8.25
CA THR A 135 -20.30 -7.54 -7.68
C THR A 135 -20.51 -7.77 -6.19
N TRP A 136 -20.05 -6.86 -5.36
CA TRP A 136 -20.20 -6.93 -3.92
C TRP A 136 -20.92 -5.69 -3.38
N LYS A 137 -21.54 -5.85 -2.22
CA LYS A 137 -22.28 -4.77 -1.57
C LYS A 137 -21.35 -3.98 -0.65
N MET A 138 -21.20 -2.70 -0.94
CA MET A 138 -20.54 -1.77 -0.03
C MET A 138 -21.52 -1.39 1.10
N PRO A 139 -21.13 -1.54 2.37
CA PRO A 139 -22.06 -1.31 3.48
C PRO A 139 -22.45 0.16 3.66
N TRP A 140 -21.58 1.09 3.26
CA TRP A 140 -21.79 2.54 3.25
C TRP A 140 -20.88 3.19 2.20
N GLY A 141 -21.11 4.47 1.86
CA GLY A 141 -20.38 5.23 0.83
C GLY A 141 -21.32 5.73 -0.26
N GLU A 142 -20.76 6.24 -1.34
CA GLU A 142 -21.52 6.84 -2.43
C GLU A 142 -22.21 5.79 -3.32
N GLN A 143 -21.69 4.57 -3.36
CA GLN A 143 -22.22 3.46 -4.17
C GLN A 143 -22.55 2.28 -3.28
N SER A 144 -23.72 1.69 -3.48
CA SER A 144 -24.15 0.50 -2.72
C SER A 144 -23.65 -0.82 -3.33
N MET A 145 -23.43 -0.86 -4.63
CA MET A 145 -22.94 -2.03 -5.37
C MET A 145 -21.64 -1.67 -6.08
N VAL A 146 -20.60 -2.46 -5.86
CA VAL A 146 -19.28 -2.27 -6.44
C VAL A 146 -18.96 -3.45 -7.33
N THR A 147 -18.63 -3.17 -8.59
CA THR A 147 -18.13 -4.18 -9.52
C THR A 147 -16.62 -4.32 -9.36
N ASN A 148 -16.16 -5.57 -9.20
CA ASN A 148 -14.76 -5.95 -9.21
C ASN A 148 -14.53 -6.79 -10.47
N HIS A 149 -14.08 -6.14 -11.54
CA HIS A 149 -13.91 -6.76 -12.85
C HIS A 149 -12.51 -6.48 -13.41
N TYR A 150 -11.69 -7.51 -13.47
CA TYR A 150 -10.32 -7.41 -13.95
C TYR A 150 -9.84 -8.68 -14.66
N ASN A 151 -8.79 -8.54 -15.45
CA ASN A 151 -7.92 -9.63 -15.87
C ASN A 151 -6.60 -9.54 -15.08
N GLU A 152 -6.04 -10.70 -14.74
CA GLU A 152 -4.79 -10.82 -13.97
C GLU A 152 -3.78 -11.71 -14.71
N ILE A 153 -2.51 -11.32 -14.64
CA ILE A 153 -1.38 -12.17 -15.02
C ILE A 153 -0.47 -12.33 -13.81
N VAL A 154 -0.05 -13.56 -13.56
CA VAL A 154 1.00 -13.88 -12.59
C VAL A 154 2.21 -14.41 -13.35
N ILE A 155 3.37 -13.79 -13.12
CA ILE A 155 4.63 -14.12 -13.77
C ILE A 155 5.60 -14.60 -12.71
N GLU A 156 5.99 -15.87 -12.77
CA GLU A 156 6.95 -16.46 -11.85
C GLU A 156 8.36 -16.31 -12.42
N LEU A 157 9.20 -15.58 -11.71
CA LEU A 157 10.57 -15.29 -12.06
C LEU A 157 11.54 -16.04 -11.14
N GLN A 158 12.68 -16.43 -11.69
CA GLN A 158 13.82 -16.95 -10.93
C GLN A 158 15.13 -16.40 -11.51
N GLU A 159 16.08 -16.04 -10.62
CA GLU A 159 17.44 -15.76 -11.07
C GLU A 159 18.07 -17.00 -11.69
N SER A 160 18.68 -16.85 -12.87
CA SER A 160 19.35 -17.93 -13.60
C SER A 160 20.66 -18.38 -12.95
N GLN A 161 21.20 -17.58 -12.03
CA GLN A 161 22.44 -17.86 -11.33
C GLN A 161 22.19 -18.01 -9.80
N SER A 162 23.11 -18.67 -9.10
CA SER A 162 23.08 -18.76 -7.65
C SER A 162 23.02 -17.36 -7.00
N PRO A 163 22.15 -17.16 -5.99
CA PRO A 163 21.41 -18.19 -5.23
C PRO A 163 20.10 -18.64 -5.89
N GLY A 164 19.69 -18.13 -7.04
CA GLY A 164 18.48 -18.55 -7.73
C GLY A 164 17.20 -18.10 -7.04
N ARG A 165 17.17 -16.84 -6.56
CA ARG A 165 16.03 -16.26 -5.82
C ARG A 165 14.81 -16.17 -6.72
N LYS A 166 13.65 -16.38 -6.11
CA LYS A 166 12.36 -16.36 -6.80
C LYS A 166 11.60 -15.07 -6.48
N LEU A 167 10.86 -14.58 -7.47
CA LEU A 167 9.97 -13.44 -7.36
C LEU A 167 8.74 -13.67 -8.25
N ASN A 168 7.55 -13.52 -7.71
CA ASN A 168 6.31 -13.54 -8.48
C ASN A 168 5.81 -12.12 -8.65
N LEU A 169 5.45 -11.77 -9.89
CA LEU A 169 4.84 -10.50 -10.24
C LEU A 169 3.36 -10.71 -10.52
N PHE A 170 2.52 -9.91 -9.89
CA PHE A 170 1.09 -9.87 -10.13
C PHE A 170 0.76 -8.55 -10.83
N PHE A 171 0.09 -8.63 -11.97
CA PHE A 171 -0.50 -7.46 -12.63
C PHE A 171 -2.00 -7.69 -12.77
N ARG A 172 -2.78 -6.66 -12.44
CA ARG A 172 -4.21 -6.58 -12.71
C ARG A 172 -4.50 -5.43 -13.64
N ALA A 173 -5.31 -5.67 -14.64
CA ALA A 173 -5.82 -4.65 -15.56
C ALA A 173 -7.33 -4.53 -15.37
N TYR A 174 -7.76 -3.35 -14.91
CA TYR A 174 -9.14 -2.90 -14.79
C TYR A 174 -9.43 -1.88 -15.89
N ASP A 175 -10.69 -1.60 -16.17
CA ASP A 175 -11.03 -0.57 -17.14
C ASP A 175 -10.78 0.85 -16.60
N ASP A 176 -10.77 1.04 -15.27
CA ASP A 176 -10.45 2.28 -14.58
C ASP A 176 -8.99 2.37 -14.08
N GLY A 177 -8.10 1.44 -14.51
CA GLY A 177 -6.68 1.49 -14.16
C GLY A 177 -5.97 0.16 -14.13
N ILE A 178 -4.77 0.19 -13.61
CA ILE A 178 -3.92 -1.00 -13.44
C ILE A 178 -3.38 -1.08 -12.01
N ALA A 179 -2.98 -2.27 -11.60
CA ALA A 179 -2.24 -2.46 -10.36
C ALA A 179 -1.18 -3.56 -10.52
N LEU A 180 -0.08 -3.40 -9.79
CA LEU A 180 0.96 -4.41 -9.70
C LEU A 180 1.38 -4.62 -8.25
N ARG A 181 1.80 -5.83 -7.89
CA ARG A 181 2.47 -6.16 -6.64
C ARG A 181 3.42 -7.32 -6.81
N TYR A 182 4.24 -7.50 -5.81
CA TYR A 182 5.23 -8.57 -5.73
C TYR A 182 4.80 -9.61 -4.71
N GLU A 183 5.21 -10.85 -4.95
CA GLU A 183 5.20 -11.91 -3.94
C GLU A 183 6.61 -12.51 -3.88
N PHE A 184 7.11 -12.59 -2.67
CA PHE A 184 8.31 -13.35 -2.37
C PHE A 184 7.89 -14.73 -1.86
N PRO A 185 7.98 -15.79 -2.69
CA PRO A 185 7.71 -17.14 -2.26
C PRO A 185 8.80 -17.62 -1.29
N MET A 186 8.64 -18.81 -0.73
CA MET A 186 9.70 -19.45 0.07
C MET A 186 11.00 -19.50 -0.73
N GLN A 187 12.09 -19.09 -0.10
CA GLN A 187 13.45 -19.15 -0.64
C GLN A 187 14.20 -20.33 -0.01
N ASN A 188 15.24 -20.83 -0.68
CA ASN A 188 15.99 -21.98 -0.18
C ASN A 188 16.83 -21.64 1.06
N ASP A 189 17.34 -20.39 1.14
CA ASP A 189 18.38 -19.99 2.09
C ASP A 189 17.92 -18.84 3.01
N ALA A 190 16.61 -18.57 3.10
CA ALA A 190 16.11 -17.49 3.96
C ALA A 190 14.68 -17.77 4.45
N ASP A 191 14.44 -17.52 5.73
CA ASP A 191 13.09 -17.54 6.33
C ASP A 191 12.43 -16.16 6.36
N SER A 192 13.24 -15.11 6.16
CA SER A 192 12.76 -13.72 6.15
C SER A 192 13.65 -12.85 5.26
N LEU A 193 13.08 -11.73 4.79
CA LEU A 193 13.80 -10.70 4.02
C LEU A 193 13.82 -9.37 4.78
N PHE A 194 14.95 -8.66 4.63
CA PHE A 194 15.15 -7.31 5.13
C PHE A 194 15.29 -6.36 3.95
N ILE A 195 14.20 -5.71 3.57
CA ILE A 195 14.13 -4.82 2.41
C ILE A 195 14.65 -3.44 2.81
N MET A 196 15.61 -2.94 2.05
CA MET A 196 16.16 -1.58 2.17
C MET A 196 15.39 -0.61 1.28
N GLU A 197 15.01 -1.06 0.06
CA GLU A 197 14.24 -0.25 -0.87
C GLU A 197 13.50 -1.14 -1.86
N GLU A 198 12.34 -0.66 -2.30
CA GLU A 198 11.59 -1.13 -3.43
C GLU A 198 11.67 -0.06 -4.52
N HIS A 199 12.15 -0.43 -5.70
CA HIS A 199 12.26 0.45 -6.85
C HIS A 199 11.22 0.04 -7.91
N THR A 200 10.00 0.51 -7.75
CA THR A 200 8.95 0.42 -8.76
C THR A 200 8.91 1.73 -9.51
N GLU A 201 9.27 1.72 -10.79
CA GLU A 201 9.34 2.91 -11.63
C GLU A 201 8.00 3.19 -12.32
N PHE A 202 7.74 4.48 -12.57
CA PHE A 202 6.67 5.01 -13.43
C PHE A 202 7.32 6.03 -14.37
N ASN A 203 7.64 5.61 -15.59
CA ASN A 203 8.36 6.41 -16.59
C ASN A 203 7.34 7.02 -17.56
N PHE A 204 7.00 8.29 -17.36
CA PHE A 204 5.96 8.96 -18.15
C PHE A 204 6.45 9.33 -19.55
N THR A 205 5.56 9.18 -20.54
CA THR A 205 5.85 9.48 -21.95
C THR A 205 5.77 10.97 -22.28
N GLU A 206 5.21 11.78 -21.38
CA GLU A 206 5.09 13.23 -21.54
C GLU A 206 5.19 13.98 -20.20
N ASP A 207 5.42 15.29 -20.25
CA ASP A 207 5.57 16.17 -19.09
C ASP A 207 4.21 16.59 -18.55
N LEU A 208 3.57 15.69 -17.80
CA LEU A 208 2.21 15.84 -17.25
C LEU A 208 2.11 17.01 -16.25
N ILE A 209 0.94 17.63 -16.18
CA ILE A 209 0.59 18.51 -15.06
C ILE A 209 0.29 17.64 -13.86
N ALA A 210 0.98 17.86 -12.74
CA ALA A 210 0.83 17.11 -11.49
C ALA A 210 0.22 17.96 -10.38
N TRP A 211 -0.72 17.40 -9.63
CA TRP A 211 -1.18 17.85 -8.32
C TRP A 211 -0.46 17.03 -7.26
N TRP A 212 0.37 17.66 -6.47
CA TRP A 212 1.28 16.98 -5.56
C TRP A 212 1.52 17.75 -4.27
N ILE A 213 1.90 17.01 -3.22
CA ILE A 213 2.47 17.54 -1.98
C ILE A 213 3.89 17.00 -1.79
N PRO A 214 4.79 17.74 -1.10
CA PRO A 214 6.13 17.24 -0.83
C PRO A 214 6.07 15.94 -0.01
N ALA A 215 6.99 15.03 -0.28
CA ALA A 215 7.07 13.80 0.50
C ALA A 215 7.40 14.08 1.97
N ASP A 216 6.58 13.53 2.83
CA ASP A 216 6.67 13.62 4.27
C ASP A 216 6.34 12.24 4.86
N TRP A 217 7.15 11.80 5.82
CA TRP A 217 6.98 10.47 6.39
C TRP A 217 5.97 10.43 7.55
N ASP A 218 5.51 11.59 8.01
CA ASP A 218 4.60 11.71 9.14
C ASP A 218 3.27 12.38 8.80
N SER A 219 3.19 13.16 7.73
CA SER A 219 2.03 14.00 7.47
C SER A 219 1.63 14.07 6.00
N TYR A 220 0.31 14.20 5.77
CA TYR A 220 -0.30 14.60 4.49
C TYR A 220 -0.87 16.03 4.55
N GLU A 221 -0.60 16.78 5.61
CA GLU A 221 -1.18 18.11 5.87
C GLU A 221 -0.41 19.24 5.17
N HIS A 222 0.01 19.00 3.93
CA HIS A 222 0.63 19.99 3.07
C HIS A 222 -0.37 20.57 2.08
N LEU A 223 -0.19 21.83 1.69
CA LEU A 223 -0.94 22.42 0.59
C LEU A 223 -0.49 21.83 -0.74
N TYR A 224 -1.45 21.52 -1.61
CA TYR A 224 -1.16 21.01 -2.94
C TYR A 224 -0.47 22.07 -3.81
N SER A 225 0.56 21.61 -4.51
CA SER A 225 1.21 22.35 -5.59
C SER A 225 0.76 21.81 -6.94
N ILE A 226 0.66 22.68 -7.94
CA ILE A 226 0.28 22.31 -9.32
C ILE A 226 1.43 22.74 -10.22
N THR A 227 2.15 21.77 -10.80
CA THR A 227 3.25 22.03 -11.72
C THR A 227 3.36 20.89 -12.75
N LYS A 228 4.11 21.11 -13.82
CA LYS A 228 4.59 20.00 -14.66
C LYS A 228 5.56 19.11 -13.85
N ILE A 229 5.67 17.82 -14.20
CA ILE A 229 6.60 16.89 -13.56
C ILE A 229 8.03 17.44 -13.59
N SER A 230 8.45 17.97 -14.74
CA SER A 230 9.77 18.62 -14.91
C SER A 230 10.04 19.81 -13.99
N LYS A 231 9.03 20.30 -13.30
CA LYS A 231 9.08 21.48 -12.40
C LYS A 231 8.80 21.15 -10.94
N ILE A 232 8.62 19.88 -10.61
CA ILE A 232 8.43 19.45 -9.21
C ILE A 232 9.70 19.75 -8.43
N ASN A 233 9.55 20.51 -7.34
CA ASN A 233 10.64 20.87 -6.43
C ASN A 233 10.15 20.78 -4.99
N ALA A 234 10.19 19.57 -4.43
CA ALA A 234 9.77 19.30 -3.05
C ALA A 234 10.66 20.03 -2.02
N PHE A 235 11.91 20.33 -2.36
CA PHE A 235 12.83 21.05 -1.47
C PHE A 235 12.31 22.44 -1.05
N LYS A 236 11.53 23.07 -1.90
CA LYS A 236 10.93 24.37 -1.61
C LYS A 236 9.97 24.33 -0.41
N TYR A 237 9.38 23.17 -0.13
CA TYR A 237 8.30 22.99 0.85
C TYR A 237 8.70 22.12 2.05
N ARG A 238 9.84 21.43 1.98
CA ARG A 238 10.27 20.46 3.00
C ARG A 238 10.55 21.05 4.38
N ASP A 239 10.88 22.34 4.43
CA ASP A 239 11.21 23.04 5.67
C ASP A 239 9.98 23.81 6.23
N ALA A 240 8.77 23.50 5.74
CA ALA A 240 7.55 24.07 6.28
C ALA A 240 7.39 23.67 7.75
N ALA A 241 7.23 24.70 8.61
CA ALA A 241 7.05 24.47 10.03
C ALA A 241 5.71 23.80 10.31
N GLY A 242 5.70 22.75 11.12
CA GLY A 242 4.49 22.04 11.56
C GLY A 242 4.80 20.96 12.59
N LEU A 243 3.78 20.61 13.38
CA LEU A 243 3.87 19.53 14.34
C LEU A 243 3.84 18.19 13.63
N GLY A 244 4.55 17.30 13.57
CA GLY A 244 4.46 16.01 12.89
C GLY A 244 5.06 15.97 11.49
N PHE A 245 5.67 17.04 11.01
CA PHE A 245 6.32 17.03 9.70
C PHE A 245 7.72 16.40 9.78
N THR A 246 8.01 15.52 8.83
CA THR A 246 9.35 14.94 8.65
C THR A 246 9.77 15.05 7.19
N SER A 247 10.56 16.07 6.89
CA SER A 247 11.09 16.33 5.56
C SER A 247 12.11 15.27 5.14
N ILE A 248 11.99 14.75 3.93
CA ILE A 248 12.96 13.82 3.37
C ILE A 248 13.99 14.53 2.51
N LYS A 249 15.15 13.89 2.31
CA LYS A 249 16.31 14.51 1.63
C LYS A 249 16.19 14.51 0.11
N ASP A 250 15.31 13.70 -0.45
CA ASP A 250 15.11 13.57 -1.89
C ASP A 250 14.07 14.55 -2.43
N ASN A 251 14.13 14.84 -3.74
CA ASN A 251 13.04 15.48 -4.45
C ASN A 251 11.96 14.42 -4.67
N ALA A 252 10.97 14.38 -3.79
CA ALA A 252 9.95 13.34 -3.77
C ALA A 252 8.59 13.90 -3.37
N VAL A 253 7.54 13.17 -3.70
CA VAL A 253 6.14 13.51 -3.43
C VAL A 253 5.44 12.39 -2.68
N ASN A 254 4.44 12.73 -1.87
CA ASN A 254 3.54 11.74 -1.26
C ASN A 254 2.57 11.17 -2.29
N THR A 255 2.01 10.01 -2.02
CA THR A 255 0.87 9.44 -2.74
C THR A 255 -0.42 9.65 -1.93
N PRO A 256 -1.60 9.82 -2.56
CA PRO A 256 -1.81 9.83 -4.01
C PRO A 256 -1.24 11.07 -4.68
N VAL A 257 -0.71 10.93 -5.88
CA VAL A 257 -0.32 12.01 -6.77
C VAL A 257 -1.13 11.90 -8.06
N THR A 258 -1.76 13.00 -8.47
CA THR A 258 -2.68 13.04 -9.60
C THR A 258 -2.09 13.83 -10.75
N PHE A 259 -2.33 13.38 -11.98
CA PHE A 259 -1.78 13.98 -13.18
C PHE A 259 -2.85 14.24 -14.23
N ARG A 260 -2.57 15.19 -15.14
CA ARG A 260 -3.33 15.42 -16.35
C ARG A 260 -2.40 15.54 -17.54
N ALA A 261 -2.67 14.75 -18.56
CA ALA A 261 -2.02 14.79 -19.86
C ALA A 261 -2.55 15.95 -20.74
N GLU A 262 -1.83 16.28 -21.82
CA GLU A 262 -2.25 17.33 -22.74
C GLU A 262 -3.55 16.98 -23.50
N ASN A 263 -3.76 15.69 -23.78
CA ASN A 263 -4.98 15.16 -24.42
C ASN A 263 -6.19 15.10 -23.48
N GLY A 264 -6.03 15.47 -22.20
CA GLY A 264 -7.10 15.44 -21.19
C GLY A 264 -7.15 14.18 -20.34
N LEU A 265 -6.34 13.16 -20.61
CA LEU A 265 -6.26 11.94 -19.79
C LEU A 265 -5.83 12.27 -18.35
N HIS A 266 -6.46 11.67 -17.37
CA HIS A 266 -6.14 11.81 -15.95
C HIS A 266 -5.57 10.51 -15.39
N LEU A 267 -4.55 10.65 -14.57
CA LEU A 267 -3.87 9.52 -13.91
C LEU A 267 -3.75 9.80 -12.42
N SER A 268 -3.77 8.75 -11.59
CA SER A 268 -3.43 8.89 -10.16
C SER A 268 -2.66 7.67 -9.68
N ILE A 269 -1.48 7.91 -9.10
CA ILE A 269 -0.65 6.85 -8.48
C ILE A 269 -0.93 6.80 -7.00
N HIS A 270 -1.21 5.59 -6.50
CA HIS A 270 -1.37 5.32 -5.08
C HIS A 270 -0.99 3.87 -4.75
N GLU A 271 -1.19 3.47 -3.49
CA GLU A 271 -1.02 2.11 -3.00
C GLU A 271 -2.30 1.58 -2.34
N ALA A 272 -2.45 0.26 -2.30
CA ALA A 272 -3.56 -0.39 -1.61
C ALA A 272 -3.08 -1.64 -0.86
N ALA A 273 -3.86 -2.08 0.12
CA ALA A 273 -3.53 -3.20 1.00
C ALA A 273 -2.16 -3.02 1.68
N LEU A 274 -1.94 -1.85 2.30
CA LEU A 274 -0.74 -1.55 3.09
C LEU A 274 -0.80 -2.32 4.40
N LEU A 275 -0.39 -3.58 4.38
CA LEU A 275 -0.41 -4.52 5.50
C LEU A 275 1.00 -5.02 5.78
N ASP A 276 1.48 -4.84 7.03
CA ASP A 276 2.81 -5.25 7.50
C ASP A 276 3.93 -4.87 6.51
N TYR A 277 3.89 -3.62 6.04
CA TYR A 277 4.84 -3.08 5.07
C TYR A 277 5.02 -1.58 5.32
N ALA A 278 6.06 -0.96 4.75
CA ALA A 278 6.24 0.48 4.80
C ALA A 278 5.45 1.17 3.69
N GLY A 279 4.88 2.33 3.98
CA GLY A 279 4.23 3.18 3.00
C GLY A 279 5.20 3.69 1.94
N MET A 280 4.65 4.09 0.80
CA MET A 280 5.39 4.54 -0.39
C MET A 280 5.29 6.06 -0.56
N THR A 281 6.45 6.71 -0.76
CA THR A 281 6.57 8.00 -1.43
C THR A 281 7.15 7.80 -2.83
N LEU A 282 7.16 8.83 -3.67
CA LEU A 282 7.68 8.75 -5.03
C LEU A 282 8.82 9.76 -5.22
N LYS A 283 10.03 9.25 -5.41
CA LYS A 283 11.19 10.05 -5.83
C LYS A 283 11.01 10.50 -7.27
N VAL A 284 11.24 11.79 -7.54
CA VAL A 284 10.98 12.41 -8.84
C VAL A 284 12.27 12.72 -9.57
N ASP A 285 12.43 12.12 -10.74
CA ASP A 285 13.43 12.51 -11.74
C ASP A 285 12.76 13.48 -12.73
N THR A 286 13.02 14.76 -12.55
CA THR A 286 12.41 15.84 -13.34
C THR A 286 13.00 15.96 -14.76
N VAL A 287 14.13 15.32 -15.03
CA VAL A 287 14.79 15.35 -16.34
C VAL A 287 14.24 14.24 -17.23
N ASN A 288 14.14 13.03 -16.67
CA ASN A 288 13.65 11.86 -17.40
C ASN A 288 12.13 11.65 -17.25
N LEU A 289 11.42 12.55 -16.58
CA LEU A 289 9.98 12.48 -16.33
C LEU A 289 9.56 11.15 -15.67
N LYS A 290 10.35 10.72 -14.70
CA LYS A 290 10.19 9.43 -14.04
C LYS A 290 9.93 9.59 -12.55
N MET A 291 9.06 8.76 -12.01
CA MET A 291 8.89 8.58 -10.58
C MET A 291 9.28 7.16 -10.17
N THR A 292 9.92 7.03 -9.02
CA THR A 292 10.33 5.72 -8.48
C THR A 292 9.86 5.62 -7.04
N SER A 293 9.26 4.50 -6.68
CA SER A 293 8.87 4.23 -5.29
C SER A 293 10.05 4.41 -4.34
N GLN A 294 9.78 4.94 -3.18
CA GLN A 294 10.73 5.10 -2.08
C GLN A 294 9.99 4.79 -0.79
N LEU A 295 10.38 3.73 -0.12
CA LEU A 295 9.72 3.29 1.11
C LEU A 295 10.07 4.19 2.28
N VAL A 296 9.11 4.37 3.18
CA VAL A 296 9.33 5.07 4.45
C VAL A 296 10.24 4.24 5.34
N GLY A 297 11.28 4.87 5.87
CA GLY A 297 12.28 4.20 6.72
C GLY A 297 11.99 4.30 8.20
N SER A 298 13.01 3.92 8.98
CA SER A 298 13.09 4.10 10.42
C SER A 298 14.54 4.47 10.77
N ASP A 299 14.75 5.42 11.69
CA ASP A 299 16.08 5.72 12.21
C ASP A 299 16.55 4.68 13.24
N ARG A 300 15.66 3.81 13.67
CA ARG A 300 15.91 2.80 14.70
C ARG A 300 16.29 1.45 14.11
N MET A 301 15.94 1.20 12.84
CA MET A 301 16.16 -0.05 12.14
C MET A 301 17.08 0.16 10.94
N ALA A 302 17.97 -0.79 10.71
CA ALA A 302 18.86 -0.77 9.55
C ALA A 302 18.18 -1.37 8.30
N TYR A 303 16.86 -1.31 8.23
CA TYR A 303 16.03 -1.77 7.09
C TYR A 303 14.69 -1.00 7.15
N LYS A 304 13.99 -0.96 6.02
CA LYS A 304 12.67 -0.32 5.92
C LYS A 304 11.53 -1.31 6.15
N VAL A 305 11.71 -2.55 5.71
CA VAL A 305 10.71 -3.62 5.87
C VAL A 305 11.41 -4.93 6.27
N LYS A 306 10.82 -5.64 7.23
CA LYS A 306 11.16 -7.02 7.58
C LYS A 306 9.93 -7.90 7.43
N ARG A 307 10.01 -8.94 6.58
CA ARG A 307 8.91 -9.89 6.38
C ARG A 307 9.40 -11.32 6.45
N ALA A 308 8.65 -12.18 7.15
CA ALA A 308 8.78 -13.61 7.02
C ALA A 308 8.27 -14.09 5.66
N LEU A 309 8.91 -15.10 5.10
CA LEU A 309 8.51 -15.73 3.83
C LEU A 309 7.45 -16.82 4.04
N PRO A 310 6.49 -17.01 3.11
CA PRO A 310 6.23 -16.18 1.93
C PRO A 310 5.42 -14.95 2.28
N PHE A 311 5.51 -13.89 1.48
CA PHE A 311 4.67 -12.70 1.66
C PHE A 311 4.39 -11.96 0.34
N LYS A 312 3.34 -11.15 0.34
CA LYS A 312 3.01 -10.20 -0.74
C LYS A 312 3.24 -8.77 -0.27
N THR A 313 3.68 -7.91 -1.20
CA THR A 313 3.77 -6.46 -0.96
C THR A 313 2.39 -5.81 -1.09
N PRO A 314 2.21 -4.56 -0.66
CA PRO A 314 1.07 -3.74 -1.08
C PRO A 314 0.97 -3.65 -2.60
N TRP A 315 -0.22 -3.32 -3.09
CA TRP A 315 -0.41 -2.99 -4.50
C TRP A 315 0.11 -1.59 -4.80
N ARG A 316 0.77 -1.43 -5.94
CA ARG A 316 1.08 -0.16 -6.58
C ARG A 316 0.04 0.04 -7.66
N SER A 317 -0.79 1.05 -7.53
CA SER A 317 -1.94 1.30 -8.40
C SER A 317 -1.73 2.54 -9.26
N LEU A 318 -2.22 2.49 -10.48
CA LEU A 318 -2.34 3.62 -11.40
C LEU A 318 -3.80 3.66 -11.88
N GLN A 319 -4.59 4.60 -11.34
CA GLN A 319 -5.90 4.92 -11.87
C GLN A 319 -5.72 5.65 -13.20
N ILE A 320 -6.58 5.35 -14.18
CA ILE A 320 -6.52 5.91 -15.53
C ILE A 320 -7.94 6.26 -15.95
N SER A 321 -8.17 7.52 -16.36
CA SER A 321 -9.49 7.98 -16.77
C SER A 321 -9.42 9.09 -17.80
N ASP A 322 -10.34 9.09 -18.74
CA ASP A 322 -10.51 10.16 -19.72
C ASP A 322 -11.09 11.44 -19.08
N GLU A 323 -11.78 11.34 -17.93
CA GLU A 323 -12.37 12.48 -17.23
C GLU A 323 -11.97 12.52 -15.75
N ALA A 324 -11.68 13.70 -15.21
CA ALA A 324 -11.29 13.87 -13.81
C ALA A 324 -12.31 13.32 -12.79
N LYS A 325 -13.60 13.42 -13.09
CA LYS A 325 -14.67 12.93 -12.20
C LYS A 325 -14.60 11.41 -11.96
N ASP A 326 -14.17 10.65 -12.95
CA ASP A 326 -14.14 9.20 -12.88
C ASP A 326 -13.06 8.69 -11.91
N LEU A 327 -12.02 9.50 -11.63
CA LEU A 327 -11.04 9.19 -10.58
C LEU A 327 -11.71 9.12 -9.19
N ILE A 328 -12.73 9.96 -8.94
CA ILE A 328 -13.51 9.96 -7.68
C ILE A 328 -14.43 8.74 -7.63
N GLU A 329 -15.00 8.36 -8.78
CA GLU A 329 -15.93 7.23 -8.88
C GLU A 329 -15.22 5.87 -8.91
N SER A 330 -13.93 5.82 -9.27
CA SER A 330 -13.13 4.60 -9.34
C SER A 330 -13.15 3.82 -8.02
N LYS A 331 -13.33 2.52 -8.13
CA LYS A 331 -13.28 1.58 -7.00
C LYS A 331 -12.03 0.70 -7.02
N LEU A 332 -11.04 1.06 -7.83
CA LEU A 332 -9.79 0.33 -7.95
C LEU A 332 -9.15 0.05 -6.58
N ILE A 333 -8.99 1.09 -5.75
CA ILE A 333 -8.32 0.95 -4.44
C ILE A 333 -9.07 0.00 -3.51
N VAL A 334 -10.40 0.09 -3.42
CA VAL A 334 -11.18 -0.82 -2.55
C VAL A 334 -11.22 -2.25 -3.09
N ASN A 335 -11.21 -2.44 -4.41
CA ASN A 335 -11.16 -3.75 -5.05
C ASN A 335 -9.78 -4.44 -4.95
N LEU A 336 -8.73 -3.71 -4.61
CA LEU A 336 -7.38 -4.24 -4.39
C LEU A 336 -7.15 -4.70 -2.94
N ASN A 337 -8.10 -4.46 -2.05
CA ASN A 337 -8.07 -4.93 -0.66
C ASN A 337 -8.83 -6.25 -0.52
N ASP A 338 -8.52 -6.97 0.55
CA ASP A 338 -9.23 -8.21 0.89
C ASP A 338 -10.71 -7.94 1.19
N ALA A 339 -11.52 -8.96 1.00
CA ALA A 339 -12.93 -8.92 1.38
C ALA A 339 -13.11 -8.75 2.90
N ASN A 340 -14.28 -8.24 3.30
CA ASN A 340 -14.66 -8.12 4.70
C ASN A 340 -14.52 -9.46 5.45
N LYS A 341 -13.78 -9.46 6.56
CA LYS A 341 -13.54 -10.63 7.42
C LYS A 341 -14.42 -10.64 8.68
N LEU A 342 -15.12 -9.54 8.99
CA LEU A 342 -15.97 -9.41 10.18
C LEU A 342 -17.34 -10.10 10.04
N GLY A 343 -17.70 -10.51 8.81
CA GLY A 343 -19.02 -11.09 8.55
C GLY A 343 -20.14 -10.05 8.54
N ASP A 344 -21.13 -10.19 9.42
CA ASP A 344 -22.23 -9.21 9.52
C ASP A 344 -21.77 -7.90 10.15
N ILE A 345 -21.84 -6.82 9.38
CA ILE A 345 -21.52 -5.45 9.78
C ILE A 345 -22.74 -4.53 9.78
N SER A 346 -23.96 -5.08 9.83
CA SER A 346 -25.22 -4.30 9.84
C SER A 346 -25.34 -3.33 11.04
N TRP A 347 -24.59 -3.61 12.11
CA TRP A 347 -24.48 -2.77 13.30
C TRP A 347 -23.66 -1.49 13.06
N PHE A 348 -22.74 -1.47 12.10
CA PHE A 348 -21.88 -0.33 11.78
C PHE A 348 -22.62 0.64 10.86
N LYS A 349 -22.93 1.85 11.38
CA LYS A 349 -23.69 2.87 10.64
C LYS A 349 -22.98 4.21 10.68
N PRO A 350 -22.83 4.90 9.53
CA PRO A 350 -22.35 6.27 9.48
C PRO A 350 -23.24 7.20 10.32
N LYS A 351 -22.62 8.18 10.97
CA LYS A 351 -23.29 9.14 11.84
C LYS A 351 -22.94 10.57 11.48
N LYS A 352 -23.91 11.47 11.67
CA LYS A 352 -23.60 12.89 11.81
C LYS A 352 -23.22 13.13 13.26
N TYR A 353 -22.08 13.75 13.48
CA TYR A 353 -21.66 14.10 14.84
C TYR A 353 -21.08 15.52 14.90
N MET A 354 -21.09 16.08 16.07
CA MET A 354 -20.38 17.30 16.44
C MET A 354 -19.42 17.02 17.59
N GLY A 355 -18.54 17.96 17.91
CA GLY A 355 -17.54 17.72 18.93
C GLY A 355 -17.23 18.94 19.80
N ILE A 356 -16.89 18.66 21.06
CA ILE A 356 -16.22 19.60 21.94
C ILE A 356 -14.72 19.50 21.63
N TRP A 357 -14.22 20.35 20.77
CA TRP A 357 -12.81 20.46 20.38
C TRP A 357 -12.50 21.81 19.72
N TRP A 358 -13.45 22.41 18.99
CA TRP A 358 -13.20 23.63 18.25
C TRP A 358 -12.94 24.84 19.15
N GLU A 359 -13.64 24.94 20.27
CA GLU A 359 -13.45 26.02 21.23
C GLU A 359 -12.04 26.03 21.85
N MET A 360 -11.35 24.87 21.88
CA MET A 360 -9.97 24.78 22.31
C MET A 360 -9.02 25.29 21.23
N HIS A 361 -9.27 24.98 19.96
CA HIS A 361 -8.47 25.47 18.84
C HIS A 361 -8.53 26.97 18.65
N ILE A 362 -9.67 27.61 18.95
CA ILE A 362 -9.81 29.08 18.92
C ILE A 362 -9.45 29.74 20.28
N ALA A 363 -8.87 28.99 21.20
CA ALA A 363 -8.40 29.46 22.52
C ALA A 363 -9.49 30.04 23.44
N VAL A 364 -10.76 29.69 23.23
CA VAL A 364 -11.86 30.03 24.13
C VAL A 364 -11.85 29.13 25.36
N GLY A 365 -11.51 27.84 25.16
CA GLY A 365 -11.37 26.83 26.19
C GLY A 365 -10.02 26.13 26.17
N SER A 366 -9.90 25.06 26.97
CA SER A 366 -8.72 24.20 27.07
C SER A 366 -9.06 22.73 27.00
N PHE A 367 -8.16 21.90 26.47
CA PHE A 367 -8.24 20.43 26.57
C PHE A 367 -7.88 19.93 27.95
N ASP A 368 -6.95 20.60 28.62
CA ASP A 368 -6.44 20.24 29.93
C ASP A 368 -7.27 20.88 31.06
N TYR A 369 -7.13 20.27 32.25
CA TYR A 369 -7.81 20.72 33.46
C TYR A 369 -6.94 21.64 34.31
N GLY A 370 -5.63 21.33 34.40
CA GLY A 370 -4.77 21.87 35.43
C GLY A 370 -3.47 22.51 34.95
N MET A 371 -3.30 22.82 33.66
CA MET A 371 -2.08 23.43 33.16
C MET A 371 -1.88 24.86 33.67
N SER A 372 -0.74 25.15 34.27
CA SER A 372 -0.38 26.47 34.77
C SER A 372 1.08 26.78 34.50
N ILE A 373 1.49 28.05 34.67
CA ILE A 373 2.90 28.44 34.61
C ILE A 373 3.47 28.40 36.03
N ASP A 374 4.52 27.59 36.22
CA ASP A 374 5.30 27.62 37.45
C ASP A 374 6.04 28.98 37.54
N GLU A 375 5.72 29.76 38.55
CA GLU A 375 6.25 31.12 38.72
C GLU A 375 7.79 31.17 38.92
N ASN A 376 8.38 30.07 39.42
CA ASN A 376 9.83 30.02 39.69
C ASN A 376 10.63 29.63 38.46
N THR A 377 10.05 28.78 37.60
CA THR A 377 10.76 28.24 36.44
C THR A 377 10.30 28.84 35.11
N GLY A 378 9.14 29.51 35.10
CA GLY A 378 8.51 30.04 33.91
C GLY A 378 8.03 28.95 32.94
N LYS A 379 7.98 27.69 33.38
CA LYS A 379 7.57 26.55 32.55
C LYS A 379 6.13 26.17 32.80
N TRP A 380 5.51 25.62 31.76
CA TRP A 380 4.19 24.98 31.89
C TRP A 380 4.31 23.70 32.72
N VAL A 381 3.45 23.57 33.71
CA VAL A 381 3.38 22.41 34.63
C VAL A 381 1.91 22.06 34.89
N ASP A 382 1.66 20.79 35.15
CA ASP A 382 0.37 20.35 35.69
C ASP A 382 0.31 20.74 37.17
N SER A 383 -0.63 21.61 37.53
CA SER A 383 -0.85 22.06 38.91
C SER A 383 -1.76 21.13 39.72
N GLY A 384 -2.44 20.19 39.04
CA GLY A 384 -3.49 19.36 39.66
C GLY A 384 -4.76 20.13 40.10
N ASN A 385 -4.82 21.45 39.81
CA ASN A 385 -5.95 22.31 40.19
C ASN A 385 -6.63 22.88 38.96
N ALA A 386 -7.96 22.96 38.99
CA ALA A 386 -8.75 23.55 37.92
C ALA A 386 -8.35 25.00 37.63
N HIS A 387 -8.02 25.29 36.38
CA HIS A 387 -7.78 26.68 35.93
C HIS A 387 -9.07 27.36 35.41
N GLY A 388 -10.21 26.64 35.40
CA GLY A 388 -11.54 27.16 35.06
C GLY A 388 -11.80 27.40 33.57
N ARG A 389 -10.92 26.89 32.67
CA ARG A 389 -11.07 27.01 31.22
C ARG A 389 -11.28 25.66 30.52
N HIS A 390 -11.33 24.57 31.28
CA HIS A 390 -11.53 23.24 30.72
C HIS A 390 -12.88 23.15 30.00
N SER A 391 -12.89 22.73 28.76
CA SER A 391 -14.09 22.69 27.91
C SER A 391 -14.87 21.39 28.02
N ALA A 392 -14.20 20.27 28.31
CA ALA A 392 -14.85 18.96 28.39
C ALA A 392 -15.51 18.73 29.76
N THR A 393 -16.33 19.69 30.21
CA THR A 393 -17.09 19.57 31.46
C THR A 393 -18.43 18.87 31.25
N THR A 394 -18.99 18.27 32.31
CA THR A 394 -20.35 17.68 32.30
C THR A 394 -21.39 18.68 31.82
N GLU A 395 -21.34 19.92 32.33
CA GLU A 395 -22.30 20.98 31.98
C GLU A 395 -22.19 21.35 30.48
N ASN A 396 -20.98 21.57 30.00
CA ASN A 396 -20.77 21.89 28.57
C ASN A 396 -21.18 20.72 27.66
N ALA A 397 -20.87 19.48 28.04
CA ALA A 397 -21.31 18.29 27.29
C ALA A 397 -22.84 18.23 27.18
N LYS A 398 -23.58 18.50 28.26
CA LYS A 398 -25.05 18.55 28.20
C LYS A 398 -25.57 19.64 27.26
N ARG A 399 -24.96 20.82 27.26
CA ARG A 399 -25.31 21.91 26.34
C ARG A 399 -25.14 21.49 24.89
N TYR A 400 -24.04 20.80 24.55
CA TYR A 400 -23.80 20.26 23.24
C TYR A 400 -24.77 19.13 22.88
N ILE A 401 -25.13 18.26 23.84
CA ILE A 401 -26.14 17.21 23.66
C ILE A 401 -27.49 17.81 23.31
N ASP A 402 -27.93 18.85 24.03
CA ASP A 402 -29.21 19.52 23.76
C ASP A 402 -29.22 20.10 22.35
N PHE A 403 -28.17 20.82 21.95
CA PHE A 403 -28.05 21.35 20.61
C PHE A 403 -28.04 20.23 19.54
N ALA A 404 -27.30 19.16 19.76
CA ALA A 404 -27.23 18.01 18.83
C ALA A 404 -28.61 17.37 18.64
N SER A 405 -29.33 17.15 19.75
CA SER A 405 -30.69 16.59 19.75
C SER A 405 -31.67 17.47 18.98
N GLU A 406 -31.66 18.77 19.20
CA GLU A 406 -32.54 19.74 18.54
C GLU A 406 -32.26 19.85 17.03
N ASN A 407 -31.05 19.55 16.60
CA ASN A 407 -30.60 19.65 15.19
C ASN A 407 -30.45 18.31 14.47
N ASN A 408 -31.01 17.22 15.02
CA ASN A 408 -30.92 15.87 14.43
C ASN A 408 -29.46 15.40 14.17
N ILE A 409 -28.54 15.77 15.06
CA ILE A 409 -27.17 15.28 15.10
C ILE A 409 -27.11 14.14 16.11
N THR A 410 -26.80 12.93 15.66
CA THR A 410 -26.95 11.72 16.47
C THR A 410 -25.69 11.31 17.23
N GLY A 411 -24.58 12.04 17.08
CA GLY A 411 -23.33 11.75 17.78
C GLY A 411 -22.67 13.00 18.36
N LEU A 412 -22.04 12.85 19.52
CA LEU A 412 -21.20 13.88 20.15
C LEU A 412 -19.85 13.28 20.54
N LEU A 413 -18.78 13.84 19.95
CA LEU A 413 -17.40 13.58 20.31
C LEU A 413 -16.95 14.57 21.38
N ILE A 414 -16.25 14.11 22.42
CA ILE A 414 -15.74 14.97 23.48
C ILE A 414 -14.24 14.73 23.63
N GLU A 415 -13.44 15.68 23.15
CA GLU A 415 -11.99 15.69 23.36
C GLU A 415 -11.69 16.39 24.70
N GLY A 416 -10.64 15.96 25.39
CA GLY A 416 -10.29 16.54 26.70
C GLY A 416 -11.00 15.91 27.88
N TRP A 417 -11.76 14.83 27.71
CA TRP A 417 -12.56 14.23 28.78
C TRP A 417 -11.73 13.52 29.87
N ASN A 418 -10.59 12.93 29.47
CA ASN A 418 -9.73 12.09 30.31
C ASN A 418 -8.43 12.80 30.68
N THR A 419 -7.72 12.30 31.68
CA THR A 419 -6.47 12.89 32.18
C THR A 419 -5.30 12.68 31.20
N GLY A 420 -4.37 13.64 31.15
CA GLY A 420 -3.14 13.60 30.37
C GLY A 420 -2.93 14.76 29.39
N TRP A 421 -3.94 15.60 29.18
CA TRP A 421 -3.86 16.70 28.20
C TRP A 421 -2.91 17.82 28.59
N GLU A 422 -2.44 17.85 29.83
CA GLU A 422 -1.40 18.79 30.30
C GLU A 422 -0.05 18.56 29.58
N ARG A 423 0.19 17.36 29.04
CA ARG A 423 1.48 16.96 28.46
C ARG A 423 1.35 16.25 27.12
N TRP A 424 0.31 16.50 26.38
CA TRP A 424 0.00 15.73 25.16
C TRP A 424 0.74 16.18 23.89
N ILE A 425 1.13 17.45 23.80
CA ILE A 425 1.76 18.04 22.62
C ILE A 425 2.91 18.98 23.02
N GLY A 426 3.96 19.01 22.20
CA GLY A 426 5.13 19.85 22.46
C GLY A 426 6.13 19.28 23.46
N PHE A 427 5.85 18.14 24.09
CA PHE A 427 6.75 17.43 24.99
C PHE A 427 7.38 16.23 24.29
N GLU A 428 8.63 15.88 24.62
CA GLU A 428 9.30 14.69 24.09
C GLU A 428 8.94 13.41 24.85
N ASP A 429 8.59 13.52 26.14
CA ASP A 429 8.30 12.43 27.07
C ASP A 429 6.78 12.17 27.20
N ARG A 430 6.13 11.86 26.10
CA ARG A 430 4.67 11.65 26.06
C ARG A 430 4.23 10.18 26.26
N GLU A 431 5.16 9.27 26.44
CA GLU A 431 4.84 7.87 26.75
C GLU A 431 4.22 7.77 28.16
N GLY A 432 3.08 7.08 28.30
CA GLY A 432 2.37 6.93 29.58
C GLY A 432 1.58 8.16 30.06
N VAL A 433 1.46 9.20 29.25
CA VAL A 433 0.79 10.45 29.64
C VAL A 433 -0.72 10.30 29.74
N PHE A 434 -1.36 9.66 28.75
CA PHE A 434 -2.81 9.49 28.76
C PHE A 434 -3.25 8.29 29.58
N ASP A 435 -4.35 8.49 30.36
CA ASP A 435 -5.13 7.44 30.98
C ASP A 435 -6.50 7.38 30.30
N PHE A 436 -6.81 6.26 29.66
CA PHE A 436 -8.04 6.10 28.86
C PHE A 436 -9.26 5.63 29.66
N VAL A 437 -9.20 5.68 30.98
CA VAL A 437 -10.31 5.30 31.87
C VAL A 437 -10.62 6.33 32.94
N THR A 438 -9.74 7.30 33.21
CA THR A 438 -9.89 8.28 34.28
C THR A 438 -10.33 9.63 33.70
N PRO A 439 -11.60 10.03 33.92
CA PRO A 439 -12.07 11.35 33.52
C PRO A 439 -11.50 12.45 34.44
N TYR A 440 -11.47 13.67 33.94
CA TYR A 440 -11.20 14.82 34.79
C TYR A 440 -12.29 15.02 35.85
N PRO A 441 -12.00 15.67 37.00
CA PRO A 441 -12.96 15.80 38.13
C PRO A 441 -14.25 16.53 37.79
N ASP A 442 -14.28 17.38 36.76
CA ASP A 442 -15.45 18.14 36.31
C ASP A 442 -16.22 17.45 35.17
N TYR A 443 -15.83 16.22 34.81
CA TYR A 443 -16.47 15.42 33.77
C TYR A 443 -17.02 14.10 34.34
N ASP A 444 -18.31 14.03 34.54
CA ASP A 444 -19.01 12.80 34.92
C ASP A 444 -19.44 12.02 33.68
N ILE A 445 -18.61 11.06 33.27
CA ILE A 445 -18.83 10.24 32.07
C ILE A 445 -20.15 9.47 32.14
N ASN A 446 -20.55 8.97 33.35
CA ASN A 446 -21.80 8.21 33.50
C ASN A 446 -23.00 9.09 33.23
N GLU A 447 -23.00 10.31 33.82
CA GLU A 447 -24.07 11.28 33.64
C GLU A 447 -24.15 11.77 32.18
N VAL A 448 -23.01 12.04 31.52
CA VAL A 448 -22.99 12.48 30.13
C VAL A 448 -23.54 11.40 29.20
N VAL A 449 -23.14 10.15 29.37
CA VAL A 449 -23.63 9.03 28.57
C VAL A 449 -25.14 8.80 28.82
N ARG A 450 -25.58 8.84 30.08
CA ARG A 450 -27.00 8.72 30.43
C ARG A 450 -27.84 9.82 29.77
N TYR A 451 -27.41 11.07 29.90
CA TYR A 451 -28.09 12.22 29.32
C TYR A 451 -28.13 12.19 27.78
N GLY A 452 -27.01 11.84 27.16
CA GLY A 452 -26.96 11.63 25.72
C GLY A 452 -27.96 10.60 25.23
N LYS A 453 -28.04 9.46 25.91
CA LYS A 453 -29.01 8.41 25.60
C LYS A 453 -30.47 8.89 25.75
N GLU A 454 -30.81 9.65 26.80
CA GLU A 454 -32.14 10.25 26.97
C GLU A 454 -32.52 11.20 25.84
N LYS A 455 -31.53 11.92 25.28
CA LYS A 455 -31.72 12.89 24.20
C LYS A 455 -31.57 12.30 22.80
N GLY A 456 -31.25 11.00 22.67
CA GLY A 456 -31.02 10.34 21.39
C GLY A 456 -29.69 10.72 20.72
N VAL A 457 -28.71 11.17 21.51
CA VAL A 457 -27.36 11.52 21.06
C VAL A 457 -26.37 10.52 21.65
N GLU A 458 -25.69 9.75 20.79
CA GLU A 458 -24.67 8.81 21.23
C GLU A 458 -23.34 9.52 21.50
N ILE A 459 -22.73 9.23 22.62
CA ILE A 459 -21.42 9.76 22.97
C ILE A 459 -20.36 8.93 22.27
N ILE A 460 -19.50 9.58 21.49
CA ILE A 460 -18.36 8.99 20.80
C ILE A 460 -17.16 9.12 21.74
N MET A 461 -16.57 7.98 22.08
CA MET A 461 -15.36 7.95 22.88
C MET A 461 -14.20 8.56 22.11
N HIS A 462 -13.36 9.34 22.76
CA HIS A 462 -12.13 9.89 22.19
C HIS A 462 -10.90 9.32 22.89
N HIS A 463 -10.02 8.72 22.11
CA HIS A 463 -8.71 8.24 22.56
C HIS A 463 -7.60 8.96 21.79
N GLU A 464 -7.15 10.10 22.32
CA GLU A 464 -5.92 10.76 21.84
C GLU A 464 -4.72 9.98 22.34
N THR A 465 -3.90 9.45 21.42
CA THR A 465 -2.75 8.62 21.79
C THR A 465 -1.46 9.43 21.94
N SER A 466 -1.46 10.72 21.57
CA SER A 466 -0.26 11.58 21.54
C SER A 466 0.91 10.96 20.76
N ALA A 467 0.60 10.18 19.74
CA ALA A 467 1.55 9.38 18.97
C ALA A 467 2.35 8.33 19.79
N ALA A 468 1.96 8.07 21.05
CA ALA A 468 2.53 7.05 21.93
C ALA A 468 1.70 5.76 21.85
N ILE A 469 1.66 5.13 20.68
CA ILE A 469 0.77 3.99 20.38
C ILE A 469 0.96 2.82 21.36
N LYS A 470 2.15 2.58 21.88
CA LYS A 470 2.40 1.53 22.87
C LYS A 470 1.66 1.77 24.20
N THR A 471 1.57 3.02 24.62
CA THR A 471 0.76 3.40 25.80
C THR A 471 -0.70 3.04 25.57
N TYR A 472 -1.21 3.32 24.38
CA TYR A 472 -2.58 2.97 24.01
C TYR A 472 -2.78 1.45 23.95
N GLU A 473 -1.89 0.69 23.28
CA GLU A 473 -1.97 -0.77 23.22
C GLU A 473 -2.00 -1.44 24.61
N GLN A 474 -1.25 -0.90 25.55
CA GLN A 474 -1.24 -1.42 26.93
C GLN A 474 -2.55 -1.21 27.68
N GLN A 475 -3.33 -0.18 27.32
CA GLN A 475 -4.56 0.19 27.98
C GLN A 475 -5.82 -0.19 27.19
N MET A 476 -5.72 -0.65 25.96
CA MET A 476 -6.85 -0.90 25.05
C MET A 476 -7.93 -1.76 25.67
N ASP A 477 -7.56 -2.91 26.25
CA ASP A 477 -8.53 -3.83 26.86
C ASP A 477 -9.32 -3.14 28.00
N THR A 478 -8.64 -2.37 28.84
CA THR A 478 -9.28 -1.65 29.94
C THR A 478 -10.17 -0.52 29.42
N ALA A 479 -9.70 0.22 28.42
CA ALA A 479 -10.45 1.32 27.79
C ALA A 479 -11.72 0.81 27.08
N TYR A 480 -11.62 -0.28 26.32
CA TYR A 480 -12.79 -0.87 25.66
C TYR A 480 -13.76 -1.54 26.65
N ASN A 481 -13.28 -2.13 27.75
CA ASN A 481 -14.12 -2.64 28.81
C ASN A 481 -14.93 -1.50 29.49
N LEU A 482 -14.31 -0.32 29.68
CA LEU A 482 -15.03 0.87 30.14
C LEU A 482 -16.11 1.27 29.14
N MET A 483 -15.82 1.38 27.87
CA MET A 483 -16.79 1.70 26.82
C MET A 483 -17.97 0.71 26.83
N GLN A 484 -17.67 -0.60 26.90
CA GLN A 484 -18.70 -1.64 26.95
C GLN A 484 -19.61 -1.47 28.21
N SER A 485 -19.01 -1.20 29.36
CA SER A 485 -19.76 -1.01 30.62
C SER A 485 -20.71 0.19 30.58
N LEU A 486 -20.34 1.23 29.82
CA LEU A 486 -21.12 2.44 29.58
C LEU A 486 -22.13 2.29 28.43
N GLY A 487 -22.06 1.21 27.66
CA GLY A 487 -22.86 1.01 26.46
C GLY A 487 -22.47 1.95 25.31
N MET A 488 -21.21 2.33 25.24
CA MET A 488 -20.64 3.12 24.13
C MET A 488 -20.12 2.17 23.04
N HIS A 489 -20.42 2.48 21.78
CA HIS A 489 -20.11 1.59 20.65
C HIS A 489 -19.24 2.24 19.57
N VAL A 490 -18.90 3.51 19.75
CA VAL A 490 -18.12 4.28 18.76
C VAL A 490 -16.92 4.92 19.46
N VAL A 491 -15.76 4.79 18.86
CA VAL A 491 -14.52 5.41 19.30
C VAL A 491 -13.85 6.16 18.15
N LYS A 492 -13.30 7.33 18.44
CA LYS A 492 -12.30 8.01 17.62
C LYS A 492 -10.95 7.85 18.30
N SER A 493 -10.04 7.10 17.69
CA SER A 493 -8.64 7.03 18.11
C SER A 493 -7.76 7.77 17.09
N GLY A 494 -6.65 8.30 17.55
CA GLY A 494 -5.73 9.04 16.70
C GLY A 494 -4.64 9.72 17.52
N TYR A 495 -3.92 10.64 16.88
CA TYR A 495 -2.88 11.41 17.58
C TYR A 495 -2.50 12.69 16.84
N VAL A 496 -1.87 13.58 17.59
CA VAL A 496 -1.18 14.76 17.08
C VAL A 496 0.30 14.69 17.50
N GLY A 497 1.19 15.11 16.61
CA GLY A 497 2.62 15.18 16.89
C GLY A 497 3.43 14.03 16.29
N LYS A 498 4.73 14.04 16.54
CA LYS A 498 5.68 13.04 16.02
C LYS A 498 5.55 11.72 16.77
N ILE A 499 5.80 10.63 16.04
CA ILE A 499 5.71 9.26 16.58
C ILE A 499 6.65 9.07 17.79
N ILE A 500 6.15 8.36 18.77
CA ILE A 500 6.91 7.81 19.88
C ILE A 500 6.92 6.28 19.75
N PRO A 501 8.10 5.65 19.73
CA PRO A 501 9.43 6.21 20.04
C PRO A 501 10.04 7.03 18.91
N LYS A 502 10.84 8.06 19.28
CA LYS A 502 11.56 8.91 18.33
C LYS A 502 12.41 8.09 17.36
N GLY A 503 12.33 8.45 16.07
CA GLY A 503 13.01 7.75 14.99
C GLY A 503 12.16 6.70 14.29
N GLU A 504 10.93 6.45 14.77
CA GLU A 504 9.88 5.84 13.98
C GLU A 504 9.04 6.93 13.30
N TYR A 505 8.41 6.58 12.18
CA TYR A 505 7.63 7.49 11.36
C TYR A 505 6.25 6.90 11.09
N HIS A 506 5.24 7.77 10.90
CA HIS A 506 3.84 7.37 10.74
C HIS A 506 3.64 6.30 9.64
N HIS A 507 4.29 6.47 8.50
CA HIS A 507 4.15 5.56 7.37
C HIS A 507 5.21 4.44 7.34
N GLY A 508 6.08 4.34 8.36
CA GLY A 508 7.03 3.23 8.52
C GLY A 508 6.33 1.92 8.89
N GLN A 509 6.92 0.77 8.53
CA GLN A 509 6.34 -0.55 8.81
C GLN A 509 6.00 -0.73 10.30
N TRP A 510 6.85 -0.25 11.20
CA TRP A 510 6.60 -0.36 12.64
C TRP A 510 5.27 0.28 13.03
N MET A 511 5.02 1.52 12.59
CA MET A 511 3.81 2.24 12.95
C MET A 511 2.57 1.71 12.23
N VAL A 512 2.69 1.33 10.96
CA VAL A 512 1.61 0.65 10.22
C VAL A 512 1.13 -0.57 11.00
N ASN A 513 2.04 -1.42 11.48
CA ASN A 513 1.70 -2.63 12.23
C ASN A 513 1.04 -2.32 13.59
N HIS A 514 1.49 -1.30 14.30
CA HIS A 514 0.91 -0.92 15.58
C HIS A 514 -0.47 -0.29 15.43
N TYR A 515 -0.67 0.55 14.42
CA TYR A 515 -1.98 1.13 14.15
C TYR A 515 -3.00 0.11 13.67
N GLN A 516 -2.61 -0.80 12.79
CA GLN A 516 -3.50 -1.88 12.33
C GLN A 516 -3.97 -2.74 13.50
N LYS A 517 -3.05 -3.11 14.39
CA LYS A 517 -3.40 -3.85 15.61
C LYS A 517 -4.41 -3.11 16.49
N ALA A 518 -4.32 -1.78 16.56
CA ALA A 518 -5.28 -0.98 17.32
C ALA A 518 -6.67 -0.93 16.65
N ILE A 519 -6.75 -1.15 15.35
CA ILE A 519 -8.01 -1.18 14.58
C ILE A 519 -8.62 -2.59 14.58
N GLU A 520 -7.79 -3.62 14.46
CA GLU A 520 -8.19 -5.03 14.49
C GLU A 520 -8.68 -5.50 15.88
#